data_6de0bb437974e68aa0451bcbaa0ddc92
#
_entry.id   6de0bb437974e68aa0451bcbaa0ddc92
#
_cell.length_a   1.000
_cell.length_b   1.000
_cell.length_c   1.000
_cell.angle_alpha   90.00
_cell.angle_beta   90.00
_cell.angle_gamma   90.00
#
_symmetry.space_group_name_H-M   'P 1'
#
loop_
_entity.id
_entity.type
_entity.pdbx_description
1 polymer ?
#
loop_
_entity_poly.entity_id
_entity_poly.type
_entity_poly.pdbx_seq_one_letter_code
_entity_poly.pdbx_strand_id
1 'polypeptide(L)'
;MEGKRVKYKELKEEERNNIEKQLEEHLRNNDKLKISAHAVQRMGQRGIGFKHVKKLLKTKNYFIDSVTKEGINTRVSIISNSPVRNKLHLKLVLCLTNYIIVTAMVKKLSKEEECNSNEYERI
;
A
#
# COMPACT_ATOMS: atom_id res chain seq x y z
N MET A 1 -21.94 4.76 4.91
CA MET A 1 -21.40 5.99 4.32
C MET A 1 -20.01 5.70 3.77
N GLU A 2 -19.78 6.01 2.52
CA GLU A 2 -18.49 5.73 1.90
C GLU A 2 -17.39 6.64 2.44
N GLY A 3 -16.24 6.05 2.68
CA GLY A 3 -15.09 6.80 3.12
C GLY A 3 -14.53 7.68 2.01
N LYS A 4 -14.04 8.85 2.37
CA LYS A 4 -13.43 9.76 1.42
C LYS A 4 -11.95 9.38 1.23
N ARG A 5 -11.57 9.17 -0.02
CA ARG A 5 -10.19 8.90 -0.40
C ARG A 5 -9.43 10.21 -0.58
N VAL A 6 -8.31 10.34 0.10
CA VAL A 6 -7.45 11.53 0.01
C VAL A 6 -6.05 11.09 -0.42
N LYS A 7 -5.47 11.82 -1.37
CA LYS A 7 -4.10 11.55 -1.79
C LYS A 7 -3.15 11.86 -0.63
N TYR A 8 -2.17 10.99 -0.43
CA TYR A 8 -1.22 11.12 0.68
C TYR A 8 -0.53 12.49 0.70
N LYS A 9 -0.11 12.97 -0.45
CA LYS A 9 0.59 14.26 -0.56
C LYS A 9 -0.27 15.47 -0.18
N GLU A 10 -1.60 15.32 -0.17
CA GLU A 10 -2.54 16.38 0.20
C GLU A 10 -2.78 16.43 1.70
N LEU A 11 -2.32 15.44 2.45
CA LEU A 11 -2.46 15.41 3.89
C LEU A 11 -1.49 16.39 4.56
N LYS A 12 -1.88 16.87 5.74
CA LYS A 12 -1.00 17.70 6.56
C LYS A 12 0.16 16.84 7.07
N GLU A 13 1.30 17.48 7.31
CA GLU A 13 2.50 16.79 7.78
C GLU A 13 2.25 15.93 9.01
N GLU A 14 1.49 16.44 9.97
CA GLU A 14 1.14 15.71 11.18
C GLU A 14 0.39 14.42 10.88
N GLU A 15 -0.59 14.49 9.96
CA GLU A 15 -1.36 13.32 9.55
C GLU A 15 -0.48 12.31 8.81
N ARG A 16 0.41 12.79 7.93
CA ARG A 16 1.34 11.91 7.21
C ARG A 16 2.26 11.19 8.16
N ASN A 17 2.81 11.89 9.13
CA ASN A 17 3.69 11.29 10.13
C ASN A 17 2.96 10.22 10.94
N ASN A 18 1.71 10.47 11.26
CA ASN A 18 0.89 9.52 12.02
C ASN A 18 0.62 8.25 11.22
N ILE A 19 0.30 8.42 9.93
CA ILE A 19 0.09 7.28 9.01
C ILE A 19 1.37 6.46 8.88
N GLU A 20 2.49 7.11 8.67
CA GLU A 20 3.78 6.43 8.55
C GLU A 20 4.13 5.63 9.80
N LYS A 21 3.87 6.21 10.96
CA LYS A 21 4.11 5.53 12.23
C LYS A 21 3.25 4.30 12.39
N GLN A 22 1.96 4.40 12.07
CA GLN A 22 1.05 3.27 12.14
C GLN A 22 1.44 2.17 11.14
N LEU A 23 1.85 2.57 9.95
CA LEU A 23 2.29 1.61 8.92
C LEU A 23 3.55 0.88 9.36
N GLU A 24 4.50 1.58 9.98
CA GLU A 24 5.70 0.95 10.54
C GLU A 24 5.36 -0.08 11.61
N GLU A 25 4.40 0.23 12.47
CA GLU A 25 3.94 -0.72 13.49
C GLU A 25 3.34 -1.97 12.86
N HIS A 26 2.58 -1.82 11.77
CA HIS A 26 2.04 -2.93 11.00
C HIS A 26 3.16 -3.82 10.45
N LEU A 27 4.17 -3.20 9.86
CA LEU A 27 5.27 -3.93 9.24
C LEU A 27 6.18 -4.60 10.25
N ARG A 28 6.31 -3.99 11.43
CA ARG A 28 7.10 -4.56 12.52
C ARG A 28 6.45 -5.82 13.08
N ASN A 29 5.13 -5.89 13.05
CA ASN A 29 4.36 -7.03 13.54
C ASN A 29 3.90 -7.93 12.40
N ASN A 30 4.83 -8.28 11.50
CA ASN A 30 4.55 -9.12 10.33
C ASN A 30 3.79 -10.40 10.65
N ASP A 31 4.05 -11.00 11.82
CA ASP A 31 3.38 -12.23 12.22
C ASP A 31 1.88 -12.04 12.46
N LYS A 32 1.47 -10.80 12.69
CA LYS A 32 0.07 -10.46 12.91
C LYS A 32 -0.63 -9.96 11.66
N LEU A 33 0.13 -9.70 10.60
CA LEU A 33 -0.43 -9.21 9.35
C LEU A 33 -1.20 -10.32 8.65
N LYS A 34 -2.47 -10.07 8.40
CA LYS A 34 -3.35 -11.02 7.74
C LYS A 34 -3.65 -10.55 6.33
N ILE A 35 -3.97 -11.50 5.46
CA ILE A 35 -4.39 -11.21 4.09
C ILE A 35 -5.84 -11.65 3.99
N SER A 36 -6.73 -10.74 3.56
CA SER A 36 -8.15 -11.05 3.42
C SER A 36 -8.38 -12.10 2.34
N ALA A 37 -9.49 -12.84 2.45
CA ALA A 37 -9.86 -13.81 1.42
C ALA A 37 -10.01 -13.16 0.05
N HIS A 38 -10.57 -11.94 0.01
CA HIS A 38 -10.68 -11.14 -1.21
C HIS A 38 -9.30 -10.86 -1.82
N ALA A 39 -8.34 -10.45 -0.99
CA ALA A 39 -6.99 -10.17 -1.45
C ALA A 39 -6.31 -11.42 -2.00
N VAL A 40 -6.45 -12.56 -1.31
CA VAL A 40 -5.90 -13.84 -1.77
C VAL A 40 -6.47 -14.21 -3.14
N GLN A 41 -7.79 -14.08 -3.30
CA GLN A 41 -8.47 -14.36 -4.57
C GLN A 41 -7.93 -13.47 -5.68
N ARG A 42 -7.81 -12.16 -5.43
CA ARG A 42 -7.30 -11.21 -6.41
C ARG A 42 -5.84 -11.48 -6.78
N MET A 43 -5.03 -11.85 -5.79
CA MET A 43 -3.64 -12.23 -6.03
C MET A 43 -3.56 -13.42 -6.99
N GLY A 44 -4.36 -14.45 -6.74
CA GLY A 44 -4.42 -15.61 -7.62
C GLY A 44 -4.83 -15.27 -9.05
N GLN A 45 -5.85 -14.43 -9.20
CA GLN A 45 -6.32 -13.99 -10.52
C GLN A 45 -5.29 -13.16 -11.28
N ARG A 46 -4.42 -12.44 -10.59
CA ARG A 46 -3.47 -11.51 -11.18
C ARG A 46 -2.03 -12.01 -11.18
N GLY A 47 -1.82 -13.24 -10.76
CA GLY A 47 -0.49 -13.83 -10.74
C GLY A 47 0.45 -13.18 -9.74
N ILE A 48 -0.07 -12.66 -8.64
CA ILE A 48 0.72 -12.07 -7.57
C ILE A 48 1.00 -13.14 -6.51
N GLY A 49 2.28 -13.44 -6.27
CA GLY A 49 2.64 -14.40 -5.23
C GLY A 49 2.82 -13.73 -3.88
N PHE A 50 2.66 -14.52 -2.80
CA PHE A 50 2.90 -14.03 -1.45
C PHE A 50 4.30 -13.48 -1.27
N LYS A 51 5.28 -14.07 -1.95
CA LYS A 51 6.68 -13.59 -1.89
C LYS A 51 6.84 -12.17 -2.41
N HIS A 52 6.05 -11.77 -3.40
CA HIS A 52 6.06 -10.39 -3.91
C HIS A 52 5.57 -9.41 -2.84
N VAL A 53 4.50 -9.78 -2.16
CA VAL A 53 3.92 -8.98 -1.08
C VAL A 53 4.91 -8.87 0.09
N LYS A 54 5.45 -9.99 0.53
CA LYS A 54 6.42 -10.02 1.63
C LYS A 54 7.67 -9.21 1.32
N LYS A 55 8.19 -9.35 0.10
CA LYS A 55 9.37 -8.62 -0.33
C LYS A 55 9.11 -7.10 -0.30
N LEU A 56 7.97 -6.68 -0.83
CA LEU A 56 7.60 -5.27 -0.85
C LEU A 56 7.57 -4.68 0.56
N LEU A 57 6.90 -5.38 1.47
CA LEU A 57 6.75 -4.92 2.85
C LEU A 57 8.09 -4.95 3.60
N LYS A 58 8.90 -5.95 3.36
CA LYS A 58 10.20 -6.11 4.02
C LYS A 58 11.21 -5.06 3.55
N THR A 59 11.28 -4.80 2.26
CA THR A 59 12.25 -3.84 1.69
C THR A 59 11.79 -2.41 1.84
N LYS A 60 10.49 -2.19 2.10
CA LYS A 60 9.88 -0.86 2.18
C LYS A 60 10.06 -0.05 0.90
N ASN A 61 10.23 -0.73 -0.22
CA ASN A 61 10.43 -0.10 -1.54
C ASN A 61 9.09 0.27 -2.15
N TYR A 62 8.36 1.16 -1.49
CA TYR A 62 7.04 1.62 -1.92
C TYR A 62 6.83 3.08 -1.56
N PHE A 63 5.80 3.68 -2.14
CA PHE A 63 5.32 5.00 -1.73
C PHE A 63 3.85 4.90 -1.33
N ILE A 64 3.42 5.79 -0.46
CA ILE A 64 2.03 5.85 -0.03
C ILE A 64 1.25 6.69 -1.03
N ASP A 65 0.22 6.10 -1.62
CA ASP A 65 -0.59 6.75 -2.65
C ASP A 65 -1.74 7.55 -2.05
N SER A 66 -2.54 6.90 -1.22
CA SER A 66 -3.74 7.53 -0.67
C SER A 66 -4.16 6.92 0.65
N VAL A 67 -5.02 7.64 1.35
CA VAL A 67 -5.60 7.22 2.62
C VAL A 67 -7.12 7.36 2.53
N THR A 68 -7.84 6.36 2.99
CA THR A 68 -9.30 6.39 3.05
C THR A 68 -9.72 6.13 4.49
N LYS A 69 -10.50 7.05 5.05
CA LYS A 69 -11.08 6.87 6.39
C LYS A 69 -12.54 6.48 6.22
N GLU A 70 -12.91 5.37 6.82
CA GLU A 70 -14.24 4.81 6.71
C GLU A 70 -14.70 4.37 8.09
N GLY A 71 -15.50 5.21 8.75
CA GLY A 71 -15.85 4.98 10.15
C GLY A 71 -14.60 5.01 11.03
N ILE A 72 -14.39 3.94 11.78
CA ILE A 72 -13.19 3.79 12.63
C ILE A 72 -12.01 3.20 11.87
N ASN A 73 -12.23 2.76 10.63
CA ASN A 73 -11.21 2.11 9.84
C ASN A 73 -10.40 3.11 9.01
N THR A 74 -9.10 2.95 9.03
CA THR A 74 -8.20 3.72 8.18
C THR A 74 -7.51 2.76 7.22
N ARG A 75 -7.68 2.99 5.92
CA ARG A 75 -7.07 2.18 4.87
C ARG A 75 -6.02 3.00 4.15
N VAL A 76 -4.88 2.40 3.90
CA VAL A 76 -3.78 3.05 3.20
C VAL A 76 -3.44 2.26 1.94
N SER A 77 -3.33 2.96 0.82
CA SER A 77 -2.86 2.36 -0.44
C SER A 77 -1.38 2.63 -0.58
N ILE A 78 -0.60 1.57 -0.79
CA ILE A 78 0.83 1.68 -1.09
C ILE A 78 1.10 1.08 -2.46
N ILE A 79 2.07 1.63 -3.17
CA ILE A 79 2.44 1.19 -4.52
C ILE A 79 3.94 0.95 -4.55
N SER A 80 4.37 -0.19 -5.11
CA SER A 80 5.79 -0.49 -5.24
C SER A 80 6.49 0.53 -6.14
N ASN A 81 7.69 0.96 -5.74
CA ASN A 81 8.50 1.85 -6.56
C ASN A 81 9.02 1.16 -7.80
N SER A 82 9.30 -0.13 -7.68
CA SER A 82 9.78 -0.94 -8.80
C SER A 82 8.67 -1.84 -9.34
N PRO A 83 8.60 -2.06 -10.66
CA PRO A 83 7.60 -2.96 -11.21
C PRO A 83 7.87 -4.41 -10.80
N VAL A 84 6.80 -5.17 -10.59
CA VAL A 84 6.92 -6.61 -10.31
C VAL A 84 7.05 -7.40 -11.61
N ARG A 85 6.52 -6.85 -12.72
CA ARG A 85 6.69 -7.40 -14.08
C ARG A 85 6.20 -6.37 -15.11
N ASN A 86 6.84 -6.32 -16.28
CA ASN A 86 6.38 -5.55 -17.46
C ASN A 86 5.76 -4.19 -17.17
N LYS A 87 6.41 -3.32 -16.44
CA LYS A 87 5.91 -1.99 -16.07
C LYS A 87 4.68 -2.00 -15.16
N LEU A 88 4.29 -3.17 -14.65
CA LEU A 88 3.19 -3.28 -13.71
C LEU A 88 3.72 -3.24 -12.28
N HIS A 89 3.21 -2.31 -11.51
CA HIS A 89 3.59 -2.10 -10.11
C HIS A 89 2.57 -2.75 -9.20
N LEU A 90 3.03 -3.26 -8.07
CA LEU A 90 2.16 -3.87 -7.07
C LEU A 90 1.53 -2.78 -6.22
N LYS A 91 0.21 -2.81 -6.10
CA LYS A 91 -0.54 -1.92 -5.22
C LYS A 91 -1.24 -2.75 -4.16
N LEU A 92 -1.03 -2.38 -2.90
CA LEU A 92 -1.68 -3.02 -1.76
C LEU A 92 -2.54 -2.00 -1.03
N VAL A 93 -3.71 -2.42 -0.59
CA VAL A 93 -4.54 -1.64 0.32
C VAL A 93 -4.51 -2.34 1.68
N LEU A 94 -4.04 -1.62 2.68
CA LEU A 94 -3.86 -2.13 4.04
C LEU A 94 -4.85 -1.42 4.98
N CYS A 95 -5.52 -2.20 5.82
CA CYS A 95 -6.33 -1.62 6.89
C CYS A 95 -5.46 -1.49 8.13
N LEU A 96 -5.15 -0.27 8.52
CA LEU A 96 -4.28 0.00 9.67
C LEU A 96 -4.94 -0.35 11.00
N THR A 97 -6.26 -0.38 11.04
CA THR A 97 -7.01 -0.69 12.26
C THR A 97 -6.93 -2.17 12.61
N ASN A 98 -7.00 -3.04 11.59
CA ASN A 98 -7.12 -4.50 11.79
C ASN A 98 -5.88 -5.30 11.42
N TYR A 99 -4.82 -4.67 10.94
CA TYR A 99 -3.62 -5.37 10.45
C TYR A 99 -3.95 -6.35 9.32
N ILE A 100 -4.76 -5.90 8.36
CA ILE A 100 -5.20 -6.74 7.24
C ILE A 100 -4.83 -6.11 5.90
N ILE A 101 -4.29 -6.92 5.00
CA ILE A 101 -4.19 -6.55 3.58
C ILE A 101 -5.57 -6.79 2.99
N VAL A 102 -6.25 -5.71 2.60
CA VAL A 102 -7.62 -5.75 2.13
C VAL A 102 -7.71 -6.18 0.68
N THR A 103 -6.79 -5.69 -0.14
CA THR A 103 -6.72 -6.07 -1.56
C THR A 103 -5.32 -5.89 -2.11
N ALA A 104 -5.05 -6.58 -3.21
CA ALA A 104 -3.79 -6.49 -3.94
C ALA A 104 -4.09 -6.43 -5.43
N MET A 105 -3.38 -5.56 -6.16
CA MET A 105 -3.55 -5.43 -7.59
C MET A 105 -2.24 -5.03 -8.25
N VAL A 106 -2.17 -5.16 -9.55
CA VAL A 106 -1.06 -4.63 -10.34
C VAL A 106 -1.61 -3.51 -11.21
N LYS A 107 -0.80 -2.49 -11.42
CA LYS A 107 -1.21 -1.34 -12.23
C LYS A 107 0.01 -0.68 -12.88
N LYS A 108 -0.25 0.03 -13.98
CA LYS A 108 0.74 0.93 -14.56
C LYS A 108 0.68 2.24 -13.78
N LEU A 109 1.83 2.85 -13.54
CA LEU A 109 1.86 4.13 -12.87
C LEU A 109 1.39 5.24 -13.81
N SER A 110 0.63 6.20 -13.25
CA SER A 110 0.35 7.46 -13.93
C SER A 110 1.63 8.30 -13.93
N LYS A 111 1.65 9.39 -14.71
CA LYS A 111 2.82 10.29 -14.73
C LYS A 111 3.12 10.85 -13.35
N GLU A 112 2.08 11.19 -12.60
CA GLU A 112 2.21 11.68 -11.24
C GLU A 112 2.80 10.64 -10.32
N GLU A 113 2.33 9.39 -10.43
CA GLU A 113 2.84 8.29 -9.64
C GLU A 113 4.28 7.95 -10.00
N GLU A 114 4.66 8.04 -11.26
CA GLU A 114 6.05 7.87 -11.71
C GLU A 114 6.97 8.90 -11.07
N CYS A 115 6.52 10.14 -10.96
CA CYS A 115 7.28 11.20 -10.27
C CYS A 115 7.50 10.85 -8.82
N ASN A 116 6.48 10.34 -8.13
CA ASN A 116 6.59 9.93 -6.74
C ASN A 116 7.59 8.79 -6.57
N SER A 117 7.52 7.80 -7.46
CA SER A 117 8.45 6.67 -7.46
C SER A 117 9.89 7.13 -7.71
N ASN A 118 10.09 8.03 -8.67
CA ASN A 118 11.42 8.56 -8.99
C ASN A 118 12.04 9.34 -7.83
N GLU A 119 11.22 10.02 -7.06
CA GLU A 119 11.70 10.73 -5.87
C GLU A 119 12.32 9.75 -4.87
N TYR A 120 11.71 8.59 -4.69
CA TYR A 120 12.24 7.56 -3.80
C TYR A 120 13.52 6.94 -4.36
N GLU A 121 13.60 6.76 -5.65
CA GLU A 121 14.78 6.16 -6.29
C GLU A 121 16.02 7.07 -6.25
N ARG A 122 15.83 8.37 -6.16
CA ARG A 122 16.93 9.34 -6.13
C ARG A 122 17.59 9.48 -4.76
N ILE A 123 16.98 8.92 -3.77
CA ILE A 123 17.51 8.95 -2.42
C ILE A 123 18.49 7.78 -2.21
#